data_23a9bdef5995324d0c3cfa960e5d46de
#
_entry.id   23a9bdef5995324d0c3cfa960e5d46de
#
_cell.length_a   1.000
_cell.length_b   1.000
_cell.length_c   1.000
_cell.angle_alpha   90.00
_cell.angle_beta   90.00
_cell.angle_gamma   90.00
#
_symmetry.space_group_name_H-M   'P 1'
#
loop_
_entity.id
_entity.type
_entity.pdbx_description
1 polymer ?
#
loop_
_entity_poly.entity_id
_entity_poly.type
_entity_poly.pdbx_seq_one_letter_code
_entity_poly.pdbx_strand_id
1 'polypeptide(L)'
;MDETILTSIPPLRAKWARQGTQALVPIIGDHKRRVLYGTMSLRGGLLIHDTPECNQEEFQIHLRMIRSLWRGWTIILFLDRASSHKADASLWLADELGIALRWLPVACPKLHPMDHLWRHSKGDILANTPYQSLDEGVAQIHQYLQAIGPAGWLRKAGGFSEKFWLKEYCTHM
;
A
#
# COMPACT_ATOMS: atom_id res chain seq x y z
N MET A 1 -1.16 2.43 -7.13
CA MET A 1 -1.85 1.38 -6.36
C MET A 1 -0.87 0.25 -6.11
N ASP A 2 -0.92 -0.38 -4.94
CA ASP A 2 0.00 -1.46 -4.54
C ASP A 2 -0.62 -2.29 -3.42
N GLU A 3 -0.15 -3.53 -3.24
CA GLU A 3 -0.54 -4.39 -2.14
C GLU A 3 0.61 -4.57 -1.15
N THR A 4 0.23 -4.80 0.10
CA THR A 4 1.17 -5.23 1.12
C THR A 4 0.58 -6.33 1.99
N ILE A 5 1.43 -7.25 2.43
CA ILE A 5 1.02 -8.35 3.29
C ILE A 5 1.44 -8.04 4.73
N LEU A 6 0.49 -8.12 5.65
CA LEU A 6 0.73 -8.23 7.08
C LEU A 6 0.71 -9.70 7.47
N THR A 7 1.61 -10.07 8.36
CA THR A 7 1.64 -11.41 8.98
C THR A 7 1.59 -11.25 10.48
N SER A 8 1.19 -12.28 11.20
CA SER A 8 1.19 -12.31 12.67
C SER A 8 2.60 -12.13 13.27
N ILE A 9 3.63 -12.27 12.45
CA ILE A 9 5.01 -12.02 12.85
C ILE A 9 5.37 -10.59 12.43
N PRO A 10 5.71 -9.70 13.38
CA PRO A 10 6.10 -8.34 13.05
C PRO A 10 7.39 -8.30 12.21
N PRO A 11 7.58 -7.31 11.33
CA PRO A 11 8.84 -7.13 10.62
C PRO A 11 9.98 -6.94 11.61
N LEU A 12 11.02 -7.76 11.51
CA LEU A 12 12.20 -7.62 12.37
C LEU A 12 13.21 -6.66 11.73
N ARG A 13 13.69 -5.70 12.53
CA ARG A 13 14.73 -4.75 12.15
C ARG A 13 15.81 -4.70 13.21
N ALA A 14 17.00 -4.26 12.81
CA ALA A 14 18.09 -4.00 13.75
C ALA A 14 17.61 -3.08 14.89
N LYS A 15 17.93 -3.45 16.12
CA LYS A 15 17.56 -2.75 17.35
C LYS A 15 18.78 -2.64 18.24
N TRP A 16 18.95 -1.51 18.89
CA TRP A 16 19.97 -1.36 19.93
C TRP A 16 19.64 -2.23 21.13
N ALA A 17 20.63 -2.94 21.64
CA ALA A 17 20.55 -3.71 22.85
C ALA A 17 21.79 -3.42 23.72
N ARG A 18 21.70 -3.70 25.03
CA ARG A 18 22.86 -3.60 25.90
C ARG A 18 23.96 -4.56 25.41
N GLN A 19 25.20 -4.11 25.47
CA GLN A 19 26.34 -4.96 25.10
C GLN A 19 26.32 -6.28 25.89
N GLY A 20 26.48 -7.39 25.18
CA GLY A 20 26.41 -8.74 25.75
C GLY A 20 24.98 -9.30 25.91
N THR A 21 23.94 -8.56 25.47
CA THR A 21 22.56 -9.07 25.47
C THR A 21 22.00 -9.14 24.04
N GLN A 22 21.11 -10.10 23.80
CA GLN A 22 20.38 -10.20 22.54
C GLN A 22 19.05 -9.43 22.65
N ALA A 23 18.73 -8.62 21.64
CA ALA A 23 17.42 -8.01 21.53
C ALA A 23 16.37 -9.08 21.20
N LEU A 24 15.38 -9.24 22.07
CA LEU A 24 14.27 -10.18 21.88
C LEU A 24 13.02 -9.42 21.44
N VAL A 25 12.30 -9.98 20.47
CA VAL A 25 10.98 -9.52 20.06
C VAL A 25 10.03 -10.69 20.26
N PRO A 26 9.04 -10.57 21.15
CA PRO A 26 8.04 -11.61 21.32
C PRO A 26 7.20 -11.72 20.05
N ILE A 27 6.93 -12.93 19.61
CA ILE A 27 6.09 -13.21 18.46
C ILE A 27 4.94 -14.13 18.87
N ILE A 28 3.77 -13.93 18.27
CA ILE A 28 2.63 -14.83 18.41
C ILE A 28 2.81 -15.92 17.35
N GLY A 29 2.72 -17.17 17.78
CA GLY A 29 3.10 -18.35 16.98
C GLY A 29 2.09 -18.77 15.91
N ASP A 30 1.21 -17.89 15.41
CA ASP A 30 0.35 -18.20 14.28
C ASP A 30 0.91 -17.64 12.96
N HIS A 31 0.58 -18.29 11.83
CA HIS A 31 1.06 -17.92 10.50
C HIS A 31 -0.03 -17.24 9.66
N LYS A 32 -0.95 -16.55 10.31
CA LYS A 32 -2.00 -15.82 9.60
C LYS A 32 -1.43 -14.63 8.82
N ARG A 33 -2.13 -14.27 7.76
CA ARG A 33 -1.80 -13.12 6.94
C ARG A 33 -3.05 -12.28 6.64
N ARG A 34 -2.85 -11.01 6.39
CA ARG A 34 -3.84 -10.08 5.86
C ARG A 34 -3.20 -9.29 4.72
N VAL A 35 -3.93 -9.07 3.66
CA VAL A 35 -3.50 -8.26 2.52
C VAL A 35 -4.15 -6.89 2.62
N LEU A 36 -3.38 -5.83 2.41
CA LEU A 36 -3.87 -4.48 2.30
C LEU A 36 -3.63 -3.98 0.88
N TYR A 37 -4.69 -3.74 0.14
CA TYR A 37 -4.65 -2.99 -1.10
C TYR A 37 -4.64 -1.51 -0.80
N GLY A 38 -3.77 -0.74 -1.44
CA GLY A 38 -3.69 0.69 -1.23
C GLY A 38 -3.63 1.47 -2.54
N THR A 39 -4.42 2.51 -2.62
CA THR A 39 -4.38 3.47 -3.74
C THR A 39 -4.31 4.88 -3.19
N MET A 40 -3.32 5.63 -3.66
CA MET A 40 -3.12 7.03 -3.28
C MET A 40 -3.26 7.93 -4.50
N SER A 41 -3.99 9.02 -4.34
CA SER A 41 -4.06 10.12 -5.29
C SER A 41 -3.00 11.16 -4.98
N LEU A 42 -2.40 11.76 -6.01
CA LEU A 42 -1.47 12.89 -5.85
C LEU A 42 -2.13 14.16 -5.28
N ARG A 43 -3.45 14.19 -5.21
CA ARG A 43 -4.24 15.26 -4.59
C ARG A 43 -4.61 14.98 -3.12
N GLY A 44 -4.02 13.95 -2.52
CA GLY A 44 -4.18 13.67 -1.10
C GLY A 44 -5.37 12.75 -0.75
N GLY A 45 -5.91 11.99 -1.69
CA GLY A 45 -6.84 10.89 -1.40
C GLY A 45 -6.07 9.60 -1.14
N LEU A 46 -6.50 8.82 -0.18
CA LEU A 46 -5.98 7.49 0.14
C LEU A 46 -7.14 6.53 0.34
N LEU A 47 -7.08 5.39 -0.33
CA LEU A 47 -7.98 4.26 -0.17
C LEU A 47 -7.19 3.06 0.32
N ILE A 48 -7.62 2.44 1.40
CA ILE A 48 -7.11 1.17 1.91
C ILE A 48 -8.27 0.18 1.95
N HIS A 49 -8.03 -1.00 1.42
CA HIS A 49 -8.94 -2.13 1.44
C HIS A 49 -8.19 -3.33 2.02
N ASP A 50 -8.64 -3.86 3.13
CA ASP A 50 -8.05 -5.03 3.77
C ASP A 50 -8.86 -6.30 3.46
N THR A 51 -8.15 -7.40 3.19
CA THR A 51 -8.74 -8.67 2.76
C THR A 51 -7.83 -9.84 3.18
N PRO A 52 -8.38 -11.03 3.40
CA PRO A 52 -7.55 -12.20 3.71
C PRO A 52 -6.69 -12.67 2.53
N GLU A 53 -7.06 -12.34 1.30
CA GLU A 53 -6.45 -12.90 0.10
C GLU A 53 -5.95 -11.82 -0.88
N CYS A 54 -4.95 -12.22 -1.67
CA CYS A 54 -4.46 -11.44 -2.80
C CYS A 54 -4.81 -12.21 -4.08
N ASN A 55 -5.97 -11.91 -4.64
CA ASN A 55 -6.48 -12.59 -5.82
C ASN A 55 -7.17 -11.61 -6.78
N GLN A 56 -7.67 -12.14 -7.90
CA GLN A 56 -8.31 -11.35 -8.93
C GLN A 56 -9.61 -10.70 -8.45
N GLU A 57 -10.40 -11.42 -7.66
CA GLU A 57 -11.70 -10.95 -7.16
C GLU A 57 -11.51 -9.74 -6.23
N GLU A 58 -10.56 -9.81 -5.32
CA GLU A 58 -10.25 -8.72 -4.39
C GLU A 58 -9.70 -7.49 -5.12
N PHE A 59 -8.88 -7.70 -6.14
CA PHE A 59 -8.45 -6.60 -7.00
C PHE A 59 -9.62 -5.93 -7.71
N GLN A 60 -10.58 -6.69 -8.23
CA GLN A 60 -11.78 -6.16 -8.88
C GLN A 60 -12.68 -5.39 -7.89
N ILE A 61 -12.81 -5.87 -6.65
CA ILE A 61 -13.50 -5.13 -5.58
C ILE A 61 -12.79 -3.80 -5.34
N HIS A 62 -11.46 -3.81 -5.25
CA HIS A 62 -10.66 -2.60 -5.06
C HIS A 62 -10.83 -1.59 -6.21
N LEU A 63 -10.91 -2.04 -7.47
CA LEU A 63 -11.21 -1.18 -8.63
C LEU A 63 -12.57 -0.48 -8.50
N ARG A 64 -13.61 -1.21 -8.06
CA ARG A 64 -14.94 -0.62 -7.81
C ARG A 64 -14.90 0.41 -6.68
N MET A 65 -14.14 0.15 -5.61
CA MET A 65 -13.94 1.10 -4.51
C MET A 65 -13.21 2.36 -4.99
N ILE A 66 -12.17 2.22 -5.83
CA ILE A 66 -11.46 3.34 -6.47
C ILE A 66 -12.46 4.20 -7.25
N ARG A 67 -13.28 3.59 -8.13
CA ARG A 67 -14.29 4.34 -8.92
C ARG A 67 -15.33 5.03 -8.04
N SER A 68 -15.75 4.38 -6.95
CA SER A 68 -16.71 4.96 -6.01
C SER A 68 -16.15 6.18 -5.27
N LEU A 69 -14.89 6.09 -4.80
CA LEU A 69 -14.24 7.17 -4.05
C LEU A 69 -13.93 8.38 -4.94
N TRP A 70 -13.44 8.14 -6.16
CA TRP A 70 -13.11 9.19 -7.14
C TRP A 70 -14.16 9.27 -8.27
N ARG A 71 -15.43 9.29 -7.88
CA ARG A 71 -16.56 9.43 -8.83
C ARG A 71 -16.44 10.74 -9.61
N GLY A 72 -16.60 10.68 -10.93
CA GLY A 72 -16.55 11.85 -11.81
C GLY A 72 -15.14 12.30 -12.20
N TRP A 73 -14.09 11.63 -11.68
CA TRP A 73 -12.72 11.93 -12.05
C TRP A 73 -12.25 11.07 -13.23
N THR A 74 -11.39 11.63 -14.07
CA THR A 74 -10.55 10.81 -14.97
C THR A 74 -9.50 10.10 -14.12
N ILE A 75 -9.48 8.77 -14.17
CA ILE A 75 -8.57 7.96 -13.36
C ILE A 75 -7.54 7.30 -14.24
N ILE A 76 -6.26 7.60 -13.99
CA ILE A 76 -5.11 6.86 -14.53
C ILE A 76 -4.47 6.14 -13.35
N LEU A 77 -4.54 4.82 -13.34
CA LEU A 77 -4.05 3.98 -12.26
C LEU A 77 -2.70 3.36 -12.63
N PHE A 78 -1.65 3.73 -11.90
CA PHE A 78 -0.33 3.14 -12.03
C PHE A 78 -0.20 1.97 -11.07
N LEU A 79 0.22 0.81 -11.59
CA LEU A 79 0.34 -0.43 -10.82
C LEU A 79 1.42 -1.35 -11.44
N ASP A 80 1.81 -2.36 -10.71
CA ASP A 80 2.72 -3.37 -11.18
C ASP A 80 2.03 -4.37 -12.14
N ARG A 81 2.76 -5.38 -12.59
CA ARG A 81 2.29 -6.39 -13.55
C ARG A 81 1.91 -7.71 -12.88
N ALA A 82 1.35 -7.69 -11.68
CA ALA A 82 0.86 -8.90 -11.04
C ALA A 82 -0.16 -9.63 -11.93
N SER A 83 -0.24 -10.95 -11.79
CA SER A 83 -1.14 -11.78 -12.63
C SER A 83 -2.61 -11.41 -12.44
N SER A 84 -3.03 -11.12 -11.20
CA SER A 84 -4.37 -10.65 -10.85
C SER A 84 -4.76 -9.36 -11.56
N HIS A 85 -3.79 -8.45 -11.75
CA HIS A 85 -3.99 -7.17 -12.43
C HIS A 85 -4.17 -7.33 -13.94
N LYS A 86 -3.49 -8.31 -14.53
CA LYS A 86 -3.51 -8.58 -15.99
C LYS A 86 -4.56 -9.57 -16.43
N ALA A 87 -5.32 -10.15 -15.52
CA ALA A 87 -6.40 -11.06 -15.85
C ALA A 87 -7.44 -10.36 -16.74
N ASP A 88 -7.91 -11.01 -17.79
CA ASP A 88 -8.83 -10.42 -18.76
C ASP A 88 -10.06 -9.81 -18.12
N ALA A 89 -10.64 -10.48 -17.13
CA ALA A 89 -11.79 -9.94 -16.38
C ALA A 89 -11.46 -8.68 -15.59
N SER A 90 -10.22 -8.54 -15.09
CA SER A 90 -9.77 -7.32 -14.41
C SER A 90 -9.55 -6.16 -15.38
N LEU A 91 -9.00 -6.46 -16.56
CA LEU A 91 -8.82 -5.45 -17.63
C LEU A 91 -10.15 -4.97 -18.16
N TRP A 92 -11.07 -5.90 -18.43
CA TRP A 92 -12.43 -5.57 -18.86
C TRP A 92 -13.16 -4.71 -17.84
N LEU A 93 -13.11 -5.06 -16.55
CA LEU A 93 -13.73 -4.29 -15.49
C LEU A 93 -13.13 -2.88 -15.35
N ALA A 94 -11.80 -2.75 -15.48
CA ALA A 94 -11.15 -1.44 -15.43
C ALA A 94 -11.63 -0.53 -16.56
N ASP A 95 -11.79 -1.07 -17.76
CA ASP A 95 -12.32 -0.37 -18.93
C ASP A 95 -13.78 0.05 -18.70
N GLU A 96 -14.63 -0.86 -18.25
CA GLU A 96 -16.05 -0.58 -17.90
C GLU A 96 -16.16 0.54 -16.85
N LEU A 97 -15.26 0.55 -15.86
CA LEU A 97 -15.22 1.58 -14.83
C LEU A 97 -14.57 2.90 -15.29
N GLY A 98 -14.08 2.99 -16.53
CA GLY A 98 -13.37 4.15 -17.03
C GLY A 98 -12.05 4.42 -16.28
N ILE A 99 -11.33 3.37 -15.88
CA ILE A 99 -10.02 3.43 -15.20
C ILE A 99 -8.94 3.04 -16.19
N ALA A 100 -8.12 4.00 -16.62
CA ALA A 100 -6.99 3.72 -17.50
C ALA A 100 -5.83 3.12 -16.72
N LEU A 101 -5.51 1.84 -16.95
CA LEU A 101 -4.39 1.17 -16.30
C LEU A 101 -3.07 1.53 -16.99
N ARG A 102 -2.02 1.79 -16.21
CA ARG A 102 -0.67 2.05 -16.66
C ARG A 102 0.32 1.20 -15.87
N TRP A 103 1.10 0.42 -16.60
CA TRP A 103 2.03 -0.54 -16.01
C TRP A 103 3.36 0.12 -15.64
N LEU A 104 3.78 -0.08 -14.41
CA LEU A 104 5.13 0.25 -14.00
C LEU A 104 6.14 -0.70 -14.66
N PRO A 105 7.40 -0.25 -14.90
CA PRO A 105 8.45 -1.15 -15.37
C PRO A 105 8.68 -2.29 -14.39
N VAL A 106 9.09 -3.45 -14.92
CA VAL A 106 9.38 -4.63 -14.11
C VAL A 106 10.56 -4.34 -13.17
N ALA A 107 10.47 -4.81 -11.93
CA ALA A 107 11.52 -4.69 -10.90
C ALA A 107 11.97 -3.24 -10.61
N CYS A 108 11.06 -2.28 -10.69
CA CYS A 108 11.32 -0.87 -10.39
C CYS A 108 10.57 -0.38 -9.12
N PRO A 109 10.80 -0.95 -7.93
CA PRO A 109 10.08 -0.57 -6.70
C PRO A 109 10.28 0.92 -6.34
N LYS A 110 11.38 1.53 -6.77
CA LYS A 110 11.64 2.97 -6.56
C LYS A 110 10.62 3.88 -7.25
N LEU A 111 9.92 3.38 -8.26
CA LEU A 111 8.88 4.12 -8.98
C LEU A 111 7.48 3.91 -8.38
N HIS A 112 7.38 3.15 -7.28
CA HIS A 112 6.09 2.76 -6.71
C HIS A 112 5.79 3.56 -5.42
N PRO A 113 5.02 4.68 -5.50
CA PRO A 113 4.77 5.54 -4.34
C PRO A 113 4.10 4.81 -3.17
N MET A 114 3.18 3.87 -3.47
CA MET A 114 2.51 3.08 -2.43
C MET A 114 3.48 2.12 -1.72
N ASP A 115 4.42 1.47 -2.43
CA ASP A 115 5.45 0.63 -1.78
C ASP A 115 6.28 1.45 -0.78
N HIS A 116 6.63 2.69 -1.14
CA HIS A 116 7.31 3.59 -0.20
C HIS A 116 6.46 3.86 1.04
N LEU A 117 5.17 4.16 0.87
CA LEU A 117 4.26 4.40 1.99
C LEU A 117 4.11 3.16 2.86
N TRP A 118 3.96 1.97 2.27
CA TRP A 118 3.89 0.70 2.98
C TRP A 118 5.16 0.40 3.78
N ARG A 119 6.32 0.64 3.18
CA ARG A 119 7.63 0.43 3.83
C ARG A 119 7.78 1.32 5.06
N HIS A 120 7.37 2.59 4.96
CA HIS A 120 7.35 3.50 6.10
C HIS A 120 6.33 3.06 7.16
N SER A 121 5.10 2.76 6.78
CA SER A 121 4.06 2.35 7.72
C SER A 121 4.48 1.11 8.51
N LYS A 122 4.96 0.08 7.84
CA LYS A 122 5.46 -1.13 8.52
C LYS A 122 6.73 -0.87 9.34
N GLY A 123 7.61 -0.01 8.84
CA GLY A 123 8.87 0.30 9.51
C GLY A 123 8.72 1.17 10.74
N ASP A 124 7.83 2.13 10.71
CA ASP A 124 7.65 3.10 11.79
C ASP A 124 6.78 2.54 12.93
N ILE A 125 5.86 1.60 12.64
CA ILE A 125 4.86 1.15 13.59
C ILE A 125 4.99 -0.32 13.96
N LEU A 126 5.15 -1.19 12.98
CA LEU A 126 5.10 -2.63 13.22
C LEU A 126 6.48 -3.24 13.45
N ALA A 127 7.58 -2.54 13.08
CA ALA A 127 8.91 -3.12 13.22
C ALA A 127 9.26 -3.35 14.68
N ASN A 128 9.59 -4.61 15.01
CA ASN A 128 9.90 -5.07 16.36
C ASN A 128 8.79 -4.83 17.41
N THR A 129 7.57 -4.51 16.97
CA THR A 129 6.43 -4.26 17.84
C THR A 129 5.47 -5.44 17.74
N PRO A 130 5.31 -6.24 18.80
CA PRO A 130 4.35 -7.32 18.81
C PRO A 130 2.93 -6.74 18.82
N TYR A 131 2.03 -7.35 18.07
CA TYR A 131 0.59 -7.10 18.14
C TYR A 131 -0.13 -8.43 18.41
N GLN A 132 -1.25 -8.39 19.14
CA GLN A 132 -1.94 -9.59 19.61
C GLN A 132 -2.79 -10.25 18.52
N SER A 133 -3.17 -9.52 17.49
CA SER A 133 -3.93 -10.00 16.35
C SER A 133 -3.60 -9.26 15.07
N LEU A 134 -3.91 -9.85 13.92
CA LEU A 134 -3.79 -9.15 12.63
C LEU A 134 -4.69 -7.91 12.57
N ASP A 135 -5.87 -7.97 13.16
CA ASP A 135 -6.80 -6.83 13.19
C ASP A 135 -6.21 -5.66 13.98
N GLU A 136 -5.49 -5.92 15.07
CA GLU A 136 -4.73 -4.90 15.78
C GLU A 136 -3.64 -4.28 14.90
N GLY A 137 -2.85 -5.11 14.19
CA GLY A 137 -1.83 -4.63 13.26
C GLY A 137 -2.41 -3.79 12.12
N VAL A 138 -3.54 -4.19 11.55
CA VAL A 138 -4.28 -3.40 10.55
C VAL A 138 -4.76 -2.07 11.15
N ALA A 139 -5.36 -2.10 12.35
CA ALA A 139 -5.84 -0.90 13.02
C ALA A 139 -4.70 0.09 13.30
N GLN A 140 -3.53 -0.39 13.72
CA GLN A 140 -2.35 0.45 13.93
C GLN A 140 -1.89 1.14 12.64
N ILE A 141 -1.90 0.43 11.49
CA ILE A 141 -1.60 1.04 10.19
C ILE A 141 -2.63 2.12 9.84
N HIS A 142 -3.92 1.84 9.99
CA HIS A 142 -4.96 2.83 9.71
C HIS A 142 -4.82 4.07 10.58
N GLN A 143 -4.62 3.91 11.88
CA GLN A 143 -4.42 5.03 12.82
C GLN A 143 -3.20 5.89 12.43
N TYR A 144 -2.10 5.25 12.08
CA TYR A 144 -0.91 5.96 11.63
C TYR A 144 -1.16 6.75 10.35
N LEU A 145 -1.76 6.12 9.34
CA LEU A 145 -2.07 6.79 8.08
C LEU A 145 -3.01 7.99 8.31
N GLN A 146 -4.00 7.85 9.18
CA GLN A 146 -4.87 8.96 9.57
C GLN A 146 -4.08 10.08 10.26
N ALA A 147 -3.20 9.73 11.20
CA ALA A 147 -2.42 10.70 11.97
C ALA A 147 -1.45 11.54 11.12
N ILE A 148 -0.79 10.92 10.14
CA ILE A 148 0.15 11.65 9.25
C ILE A 148 -0.58 12.45 8.15
N GLY A 149 -1.80 12.08 7.82
CA GLY A 149 -2.67 12.78 6.87
C GLY A 149 -2.12 12.90 5.44
N PRO A 150 -2.82 13.61 4.54
CA PRO A 150 -2.48 13.68 3.11
C PRO A 150 -1.05 14.18 2.82
N ALA A 151 -0.61 15.22 3.50
CA ALA A 151 0.76 15.75 3.32
C ALA A 151 1.83 14.74 3.77
N GLY A 152 1.56 13.99 4.85
CA GLY A 152 2.43 12.93 5.35
C GLY A 152 2.51 11.77 4.36
N TRP A 153 1.39 11.33 3.78
CA TRP A 153 1.37 10.27 2.77
C TRP A 153 2.23 10.65 1.57
N LEU A 154 2.01 11.84 0.99
CA LEU A 154 2.77 12.33 -0.16
C LEU A 154 4.26 12.44 0.16
N ARG A 155 4.61 12.93 1.36
CA ARG A 155 6.02 13.04 1.78
C ARG A 155 6.69 11.67 1.86
N LYS A 156 6.04 10.69 2.52
CA LYS A 156 6.59 9.34 2.67
C LYS A 156 6.62 8.56 1.35
N ALA A 157 5.69 8.84 0.45
CA ALA A 157 5.67 8.32 -0.92
C ALA A 157 6.69 8.99 -1.86
N GLY A 158 7.43 9.99 -1.38
CA GLY A 158 8.39 10.75 -2.19
C GLY A 158 7.78 11.83 -3.09
N GLY A 159 6.49 12.12 -2.93
CA GLY A 159 5.72 13.04 -3.80
C GLY A 159 6.24 14.49 -3.82
N PHE A 160 6.96 14.90 -2.78
CA PHE A 160 7.60 16.23 -2.71
C PHE A 160 9.03 16.27 -3.28
N SER A 161 9.59 15.12 -3.67
CA SER A 161 10.91 15.09 -4.29
C SER A 161 10.87 15.78 -5.66
N GLU A 162 11.91 16.53 -6.00
CA GLU A 162 12.05 17.11 -7.35
C GLU A 162 12.11 16.03 -8.44
N LYS A 163 12.63 14.86 -8.09
CA LYS A 163 12.75 13.68 -8.97
C LYS A 163 11.49 12.81 -9.01
N PHE A 164 10.38 13.26 -8.44
CA PHE A 164 9.15 12.48 -8.44
C PHE A 164 8.52 12.47 -9.84
N TRP A 165 8.66 11.37 -10.53
CA TRP A 165 8.31 11.20 -11.95
C TRP A 165 6.82 11.43 -12.27
N LEU A 166 5.90 11.22 -11.30
CA LEU A 166 4.46 11.46 -11.51
C LEU A 166 4.09 12.95 -11.55
N LYS A 167 4.98 13.86 -11.21
CA LYS A 167 4.70 15.32 -11.29
C LYS A 167 4.31 15.76 -12.71
N GLU A 168 4.93 15.17 -13.73
CA GLU A 168 4.65 15.49 -15.12
C GLU A 168 3.19 15.22 -15.49
N TYR A 169 2.55 14.23 -14.84
CA TYR A 169 1.13 13.92 -15.05
C TYR A 169 0.18 14.89 -14.30
N CYS A 170 0.68 15.70 -13.36
CA CYS A 170 -0.14 16.64 -12.60
C CYS A 170 -0.20 18.03 -13.21
N THR A 171 0.78 18.39 -14.06
CA THR A 171 0.89 19.73 -14.65
C THR A 171 0.02 19.91 -15.90
N HIS A 172 -0.55 18.84 -16.43
CA HIS A 172 -1.38 18.85 -17.65
C HIS A 172 -2.86 18.54 -17.40
N MET A 173 -3.32 18.66 -16.15
CA MET A 173 -4.74 18.49 -15.77
C MET A 173 -5.35 19.79 -15.25
#